data_56adeb65b750a9707739cc5e4964ca89
#
_entry.id   56adeb65b750a9707739cc5e4964ca89
#
_cell.length_a   1.000
_cell.length_b   1.000
_cell.length_c   1.000
_cell.angle_alpha   90.00
_cell.angle_beta   90.00
_cell.angle_gamma   90.00
#
_symmetry.space_group_name_H-M   'P 1'
#
loop_
_entity.id
_entity.type
_entity.pdbx_description
1 polymer ?
#
loop_
_entity_poly.entity_id
_entity_poly.type
_entity_poly.pdbx_seq_one_letter_code
_entity_poly.pdbx_strand_id
1 'polypeptide(L)'
;CDRRQRQMCIRDRYERADRIGGLLRYGIPNMKLEKHIIDRKLDIMKEEGIEFVTNANVGENIKAKKLMADYDAVVLACGAANPRDINAPGRDANGIYFAVDFLTATTKSLLDSGLKDGRYISAKDKNVIVIGGGDTGNDCVGTCIRHGCKSVTQLEMMPKAPDVRRDTNPWPQWPLAVSYTHLR
;
A
#
# COMPACT_ATOMS: atom_id res chain seq x y z
N CYS A 1 25.91 -16.86 14.44
CA CYS A 1 26.38 -15.47 14.47
C CYS A 1 25.22 -14.59 14.90
N ASP A 2 25.30 -14.01 16.08
CA ASP A 2 24.21 -13.23 16.68
C ASP A 2 23.93 -11.98 15.82
N ARG A 3 22.70 -11.82 15.30
CA ARG A 3 22.28 -10.63 14.58
C ARG A 3 22.45 -9.37 15.41
N ARG A 4 22.37 -9.46 16.74
CA ARG A 4 22.57 -8.34 17.66
C ARG A 4 23.97 -7.75 17.57
N GLN A 5 25.00 -8.57 17.34
CA GLN A 5 26.37 -8.08 17.21
C GLN A 5 26.64 -7.31 15.92
N ARG A 6 25.79 -7.44 14.90
CA ARG A 6 25.90 -6.67 13.65
C ARG A 6 25.18 -5.32 13.70
N GLN A 7 24.47 -5.02 14.79
CA GLN A 7 23.63 -3.84 14.91
C GLN A 7 24.15 -2.94 16.01
N MET A 8 25.33 -2.41 15.80
CA MET A 8 25.97 -1.45 16.72
C MET A 8 25.33 -0.06 16.71
N CYS A 9 24.36 0.21 15.81
CA CYS A 9 23.74 1.50 15.66
C CYS A 9 22.33 1.53 16.26
N ILE A 10 21.99 2.55 17.01
CA ILE A 10 20.62 2.92 17.36
C ILE A 10 19.91 3.27 16.08
N ARG A 11 18.73 2.71 15.84
CA ARG A 11 17.94 2.94 14.64
C ARG A 11 16.52 3.26 14.99
N ASP A 12 16.12 4.48 14.72
CA ASP A 12 14.76 4.93 14.92
C ASP A 12 14.08 5.09 13.57
N ARG A 13 12.79 4.83 13.52
CA ARG A 13 11.97 5.00 12.33
C ARG A 13 10.82 5.95 12.63
N TYR A 14 10.82 7.04 11.90
CA TYR A 14 9.77 8.05 11.95
C TYR A 14 8.76 7.76 10.84
N GLU A 15 7.49 7.64 11.20
CA GLU A 15 6.39 7.37 10.28
C GLU A 15 5.29 8.43 10.49
N ARG A 16 4.86 9.07 9.41
CA ARG A 16 3.79 10.08 9.48
C ARG A 16 2.41 9.49 9.81
N ALA A 17 2.18 8.24 9.44
CA ALA A 17 0.94 7.54 9.73
C ALA A 17 0.85 7.10 11.21
N ASP A 18 -0.35 6.76 11.64
CA ASP A 18 -0.64 6.24 12.98
C ASP A 18 -0.14 4.81 13.21
N ARG A 19 0.20 4.08 12.12
CA ARG A 19 0.76 2.72 12.15
C ARG A 19 1.91 2.58 11.17
N ILE A 20 2.91 1.81 11.57
CA ILE A 20 4.07 1.48 10.74
C ILE A 20 3.68 0.53 9.61
N GLY A 21 4.31 0.70 8.44
CA GLY A 21 4.21 -0.23 7.33
C GLY A 21 3.85 0.41 5.98
N GLY A 22 3.51 1.70 5.96
CA GLY A 22 3.24 2.44 4.71
C GLY A 22 2.23 1.74 3.81
N LEU A 23 2.58 1.52 2.53
CA LEU A 23 1.71 0.82 1.57
C LEU A 23 1.41 -0.63 1.96
N LEU A 24 2.32 -1.33 2.63
CA LEU A 24 2.04 -2.68 3.13
C LEU A 24 0.91 -2.66 4.17
N ARG A 25 0.87 -1.62 5.00
CA ARG A 25 -0.13 -1.46 6.05
C ARG A 25 -1.49 -1.05 5.49
N TYR A 26 -1.53 -0.04 4.64
CA TYR A 26 -2.77 0.58 4.22
C TYR A 26 -3.09 0.45 2.73
N GLY A 27 -2.09 0.31 1.85
CA GLY A 27 -2.29 0.25 0.41
C GLY A 27 -2.58 -1.16 -0.11
N ILE A 28 -1.97 -2.20 0.47
CA ILE A 28 -2.21 -3.58 0.08
C ILE A 28 -3.37 -4.15 0.90
N PRO A 29 -4.46 -4.65 0.29
CA PRO A 29 -5.60 -5.19 1.02
C PRO A 29 -5.27 -6.50 1.73
N ASN A 30 -6.04 -6.81 2.80
CA ASN A 30 -5.82 -8.00 3.63
C ASN A 30 -5.89 -9.33 2.85
N MET A 31 -6.65 -9.36 1.75
CA MET A 31 -6.72 -10.55 0.89
C MET A 31 -5.38 -10.94 0.25
N LYS A 32 -4.44 -9.99 0.11
CA LYS A 32 -3.08 -10.25 -0.39
C LYS A 32 -2.05 -10.29 0.73
N LEU A 33 -2.22 -9.47 1.76
CA LEU A 33 -1.28 -9.39 2.88
C LEU A 33 -2.03 -9.11 4.18
N GLU A 34 -2.18 -10.13 4.98
CA GLU A 34 -2.76 -10.01 6.32
C GLU A 34 -1.85 -9.20 7.25
N LYS A 35 -2.43 -8.30 8.03
CA LYS A 35 -1.66 -7.29 8.78
C LYS A 35 -0.88 -7.87 9.96
N HIS A 36 -1.28 -9.02 10.48
CA HIS A 36 -0.52 -9.74 11.51
C HIS A 36 0.90 -10.13 11.05
N ILE A 37 1.09 -10.34 9.74
CA ILE A 37 2.43 -10.62 9.17
C ILE A 37 3.34 -9.40 9.35
N ILE A 38 2.79 -8.20 9.15
CA ILE A 38 3.52 -6.96 9.36
C ILE A 38 3.81 -6.78 10.85
N ASP A 39 2.80 -7.00 11.70
CA ASP A 39 2.93 -6.85 13.16
C ASP A 39 4.02 -7.75 13.72
N ARG A 40 4.05 -9.04 13.32
CA ARG A 40 5.11 -9.96 13.68
C ARG A 40 6.51 -9.46 13.27
N LYS A 41 6.64 -8.83 12.10
CA LYS A 41 7.91 -8.26 11.65
C LYS A 41 8.31 -7.04 12.48
N LEU A 42 7.36 -6.20 12.84
CA LEU A 42 7.61 -5.04 13.68
C LEU A 42 8.02 -5.45 15.10
N ASP A 43 7.42 -6.49 15.65
CA ASP A 43 7.78 -6.99 16.98
C ASP A 43 9.21 -7.52 17.00
N ILE A 44 9.62 -8.28 16.00
CA ILE A 44 11.03 -8.71 15.83
C ILE A 44 11.95 -7.48 15.75
N MET A 45 11.58 -6.45 14.99
CA MET A 45 12.39 -5.24 14.87
C MET A 45 12.51 -4.48 16.21
N LYS A 46 11.43 -4.44 17.00
CA LYS A 46 11.44 -3.86 18.36
C LYS A 46 12.36 -4.65 19.29
N GLU A 47 12.29 -5.98 19.25
CA GLU A 47 13.19 -6.86 20.02
C GLU A 47 14.65 -6.67 19.61
N GLU A 48 14.91 -6.31 18.36
CA GLU A 48 16.23 -5.92 17.85
C GLU A 48 16.64 -4.49 18.27
N GLY A 49 15.82 -3.77 19.02
CA GLY A 49 16.11 -2.43 19.54
C GLY A 49 15.79 -1.30 18.55
N ILE A 50 14.92 -1.51 17.57
CA ILE A 50 14.44 -0.43 16.69
C ILE A 50 13.28 0.27 17.36
N GLU A 51 13.37 1.58 17.52
CA GLU A 51 12.27 2.42 17.99
C GLU A 51 11.43 2.92 16.81
N PHE A 52 10.11 2.93 17.01
CA PHE A 52 9.15 3.42 16.01
C PHE A 52 8.39 4.62 16.57
N VAL A 53 8.48 5.74 15.88
CA VAL A 53 7.77 6.97 16.22
C VAL A 53 6.71 7.21 15.16
N THR A 54 5.45 6.95 15.50
CA THR A 54 4.30 7.17 14.61
C THR A 54 3.73 8.59 14.79
N ASN A 55 2.85 9.01 13.87
CA ASN A 55 2.33 10.38 13.79
C ASN A 55 3.44 11.44 13.71
N ALA A 56 4.58 11.06 13.15
CA ALA A 56 5.79 11.85 13.04
C ALA A 56 6.02 12.31 11.60
N ASN A 57 5.41 13.44 11.23
CA ASN A 57 5.54 14.03 9.91
C ASN A 57 6.73 15.00 9.90
N VAL A 58 7.84 14.55 9.33
CA VAL A 58 9.08 15.34 9.25
C VAL A 58 8.87 16.53 8.30
N GLY A 59 9.14 17.72 8.79
CA GLY A 59 8.87 18.97 8.09
C GLY A 59 7.63 19.72 8.62
N GLU A 60 6.73 19.02 9.29
CA GLU A 60 5.54 19.61 9.93
C GLU A 60 5.67 19.61 11.47
N ASN A 61 5.47 18.44 12.09
CA ASN A 61 5.54 18.33 13.56
C ASN A 61 6.90 17.86 14.07
N ILE A 62 7.77 17.31 13.23
CA ILE A 62 9.16 16.97 13.53
C ILE A 62 10.08 17.83 12.67
N LYS A 63 10.97 18.59 13.30
CA LYS A 63 11.93 19.44 12.59
C LYS A 63 13.07 18.60 12.00
N ALA A 64 13.30 18.68 10.69
CA ALA A 64 14.40 17.97 10.02
C ALA A 64 15.77 18.29 10.61
N LYS A 65 16.02 19.56 10.99
CA LYS A 65 17.26 19.99 11.64
C LYS A 65 17.53 19.26 12.97
N LYS A 66 16.48 18.90 13.72
CA LYS A 66 16.61 18.13 14.95
C LYS A 66 17.13 16.73 14.64
N LEU A 67 16.54 16.04 13.66
CA LEU A 67 17.01 14.72 13.26
C LEU A 67 18.46 14.72 12.79
N MET A 68 18.85 15.75 12.03
CA MET A 68 20.24 15.91 11.57
C MET A 68 21.22 16.19 12.71
N ALA A 69 20.77 16.72 13.83
CA ALA A 69 21.61 16.97 15.02
C ALA A 69 21.65 15.75 15.95
N ASP A 70 20.57 14.98 16.02
CA ASP A 70 20.42 13.86 16.96
C ASP A 70 21.01 12.54 16.39
N TYR A 71 21.20 12.41 15.06
CA TYR A 71 21.62 11.19 14.40
C TYR A 71 22.85 11.39 13.50
N ASP A 72 23.72 10.40 13.45
CA ASP A 72 24.91 10.39 12.60
C ASP A 72 24.57 10.26 11.10
N ALA A 73 23.44 9.63 10.80
CA ALA A 73 22.95 9.48 9.43
C ALA A 73 21.43 9.43 9.38
N VAL A 74 20.85 9.98 8.31
CA VAL A 74 19.41 9.97 8.05
C VAL A 74 19.14 9.33 6.70
N VAL A 75 18.28 8.30 6.67
CA VAL A 75 17.85 7.63 5.43
C VAL A 75 16.43 8.07 5.08
N LEU A 76 16.26 8.67 3.92
CA LEU A 76 14.94 9.04 3.39
C LEU A 76 14.33 7.85 2.67
N ALA A 77 13.31 7.24 3.29
CA ALA A 77 12.56 6.11 2.76
C ALA A 77 11.05 6.44 2.71
N CYS A 78 10.72 7.64 2.20
CA CYS A 78 9.39 8.25 2.30
C CYS A 78 8.38 7.67 1.31
N GLY A 79 8.80 6.84 0.35
CA GLY A 79 7.96 6.37 -0.74
C GLY A 79 7.56 7.47 -1.72
N ALA A 80 6.52 7.23 -2.51
CA ALA A 80 5.96 8.18 -3.47
C ALA A 80 4.47 8.42 -3.14
N ALA A 81 4.14 9.66 -2.82
CA ALA A 81 2.77 10.04 -2.43
C ALA A 81 1.99 10.71 -3.59
N ASN A 82 2.69 11.27 -4.58
CA ASN A 82 2.02 11.92 -5.71
C ASN A 82 1.54 10.87 -6.72
N PRO A 83 0.23 10.69 -6.90
CA PRO A 83 -0.30 9.76 -7.88
C PRO A 83 -0.08 10.30 -9.29
N ARG A 84 0.07 9.39 -10.26
CA ARG A 84 -0.10 9.75 -11.67
C ARG A 84 -1.57 9.96 -11.94
N ASP A 85 -1.90 11.06 -12.59
CA ASP A 85 -3.28 11.36 -12.95
C ASP A 85 -3.50 11.25 -14.45
N ILE A 86 -4.76 11.07 -14.85
CA ILE A 86 -5.18 11.05 -16.25
C ILE A 86 -5.69 12.43 -16.63
N ASN A 87 -5.16 12.97 -17.72
CA ASN A 87 -5.67 14.22 -18.29
C ASN A 87 -6.82 13.89 -19.25
N ALA A 88 -8.05 13.89 -18.74
CA ALA A 88 -9.24 13.60 -19.50
C ALA A 88 -10.39 14.55 -19.11
N PRO A 89 -11.29 14.90 -20.04
CA PRO A 89 -12.48 15.67 -19.71
C PRO A 89 -13.31 15.00 -18.61
N GLY A 90 -13.77 15.79 -17.64
CA GLY A 90 -14.57 15.29 -16.52
C GLY A 90 -13.76 14.63 -15.39
N ARG A 91 -12.42 14.77 -15.37
CA ARG A 91 -11.59 14.21 -14.31
C ARG A 91 -11.95 14.76 -12.91
N ASP A 92 -12.50 15.93 -12.85
CA ASP A 92 -12.96 16.64 -11.65
C ASP A 92 -14.38 16.24 -11.20
N ALA A 93 -15.04 15.31 -11.91
CA ALA A 93 -16.35 14.84 -11.53
C ALA A 93 -16.31 14.05 -10.18
N ASN A 94 -17.42 14.13 -9.45
CA ASN A 94 -17.59 13.40 -8.21
C ASN A 94 -17.55 11.87 -8.43
N GLY A 95 -16.93 11.14 -7.50
CA GLY A 95 -16.85 9.68 -7.55
C GLY A 95 -15.61 9.15 -8.26
N ILE A 96 -14.69 10.03 -8.64
CA ILE A 96 -13.39 9.63 -9.21
C ILE A 96 -12.31 9.77 -8.14
N TYR A 97 -11.71 8.65 -7.78
CA TYR A 97 -10.74 8.54 -6.69
C TYR A 97 -9.43 7.94 -7.17
N PHE A 98 -8.33 8.30 -6.54
CA PHE A 98 -7.08 7.56 -6.70
C PHE A 98 -7.16 6.20 -6.02
N ALA A 99 -6.55 5.19 -6.64
CA ALA A 99 -6.55 3.83 -6.15
C ALA A 99 -6.02 3.71 -4.72
N VAL A 100 -4.91 4.41 -4.42
CA VAL A 100 -4.29 4.37 -3.08
C VAL A 100 -5.20 5.00 -2.03
N ASP A 101 -5.94 6.05 -2.34
CA ASP A 101 -6.89 6.67 -1.41
C ASP A 101 -8.06 5.73 -1.10
N PHE A 102 -8.60 5.08 -2.13
CA PHE A 102 -9.65 4.07 -1.98
C PHE A 102 -9.20 2.89 -1.11
N LEU A 103 -8.03 2.33 -1.40
CA LEU A 103 -7.47 1.19 -0.66
C LEU A 103 -7.10 1.58 0.78
N THR A 104 -6.47 2.74 0.97
CA THR A 104 -6.07 3.24 2.28
C THR A 104 -7.28 3.50 3.18
N ALA A 105 -8.30 4.19 2.68
CA ALA A 105 -9.51 4.47 3.44
C ALA A 105 -10.21 3.17 3.85
N THR A 106 -10.31 2.20 2.92
CA THR A 106 -10.91 0.89 3.21
C THR A 106 -10.13 0.13 4.27
N THR A 107 -8.81 0.00 4.09
CA THR A 107 -7.99 -0.78 5.03
C THR A 107 -7.93 -0.11 6.40
N LYS A 108 -7.86 1.22 6.44
CA LYS A 108 -7.88 1.95 7.71
C LYS A 108 -9.18 1.74 8.48
N SER A 109 -10.32 1.93 7.83
CA SER A 109 -11.64 1.70 8.43
C SER A 109 -11.80 0.24 8.88
N LEU A 110 -11.29 -0.72 8.09
CA LEU A 110 -11.31 -2.13 8.47
C LEU A 110 -10.51 -2.39 9.76
N LEU A 111 -9.31 -1.81 9.88
CA LEU A 111 -8.45 -1.98 11.05
C LEU A 111 -8.95 -1.24 12.28
N ASP A 112 -9.58 -0.09 12.10
CA ASP A 112 -10.06 0.75 13.20
C ASP A 112 -11.40 0.28 13.76
N SER A 113 -12.29 -0.22 12.92
CA SER A 113 -13.69 -0.46 13.30
C SER A 113 -14.36 -1.71 12.67
N GLY A 114 -13.64 -2.46 11.83
CA GLY A 114 -14.24 -3.51 11.02
C GLY A 114 -15.25 -2.96 10.01
N LEU A 115 -14.98 -1.80 9.43
CA LEU A 115 -15.81 -1.04 8.48
C LEU A 115 -17.10 -0.44 9.09
N LYS A 116 -17.25 -0.47 10.41
CA LYS A 116 -18.46 0.02 11.09
C LYS A 116 -18.54 1.54 11.18
N ASP A 117 -17.40 2.24 11.08
CA ASP A 117 -17.33 3.70 11.16
C ASP A 117 -17.79 4.41 9.88
N GLY A 118 -17.94 3.68 8.78
CA GLY A 118 -18.34 4.24 7.48
C GLY A 118 -17.33 5.21 6.86
N ARG A 119 -16.12 5.31 7.41
CA ARG A 119 -15.08 6.26 6.97
C ARG A 119 -14.25 5.71 5.82
N TYR A 120 -14.92 5.14 4.83
CA TYR A 120 -14.27 4.61 3.63
C TYR A 120 -15.11 4.89 2.39
N ILE A 121 -14.47 4.81 1.22
CA ILE A 121 -15.14 4.99 -0.06
C ILE A 121 -15.86 3.68 -0.39
N SER A 122 -17.19 3.65 -0.23
CA SER A 122 -17.96 2.42 -0.44
C SER A 122 -18.28 2.19 -1.92
N ALA A 123 -17.93 1.01 -2.42
CA ALA A 123 -18.34 0.52 -3.74
C ALA A 123 -19.66 -0.28 -3.70
N LYS A 124 -20.28 -0.44 -2.53
CA LYS A 124 -21.50 -1.23 -2.37
C LYS A 124 -22.61 -0.75 -3.30
N ASP A 125 -23.23 -1.70 -4.01
CA ASP A 125 -24.33 -1.48 -4.95
C ASP A 125 -24.01 -0.49 -6.10
N LYS A 126 -22.73 -0.26 -6.40
CA LYS A 126 -22.27 0.65 -7.46
C LYS A 126 -21.73 -0.13 -8.65
N ASN A 127 -21.85 0.49 -9.85
CA ASN A 127 -21.09 0.09 -11.01
C ASN A 127 -19.75 0.84 -10.96
N VAL A 128 -18.65 0.11 -10.97
CA VAL A 128 -17.31 0.67 -10.78
C VAL A 128 -16.46 0.45 -12.02
N ILE A 129 -15.69 1.47 -12.39
CA ILE A 129 -14.66 1.36 -13.42
C ILE A 129 -13.31 1.55 -12.74
N VAL A 130 -12.38 0.62 -12.98
CA VAL A 130 -10.98 0.72 -12.55
C VAL A 130 -10.12 0.98 -13.78
N ILE A 131 -9.39 2.09 -13.78
CA ILE A 131 -8.49 2.45 -14.88
C ILE A 131 -7.06 2.04 -14.50
N GLY A 132 -6.51 1.09 -15.26
CA GLY A 132 -5.19 0.51 -15.08
C GLY A 132 -5.24 -0.97 -14.73
N GLY A 133 -4.39 -1.76 -15.40
CA GLY A 133 -4.37 -3.24 -15.31
C GLY A 133 -3.29 -3.82 -14.39
N GLY A 134 -2.53 -2.98 -13.68
CA GLY A 134 -1.48 -3.43 -12.77
C GLY A 134 -2.01 -4.00 -11.45
N ASP A 135 -1.08 -4.42 -10.58
CA ASP A 135 -1.40 -5.02 -9.27
C ASP A 135 -2.31 -4.15 -8.41
N THR A 136 -2.09 -2.83 -8.41
CA THR A 136 -2.95 -1.88 -7.67
C THR A 136 -4.37 -1.87 -8.21
N GLY A 137 -4.54 -1.96 -9.55
CA GLY A 137 -5.86 -2.07 -10.18
C GLY A 137 -6.56 -3.36 -9.75
N ASN A 138 -5.85 -4.50 -9.75
CA ASN A 138 -6.38 -5.77 -9.26
C ASN A 138 -6.80 -5.70 -7.78
N ASP A 139 -6.05 -4.99 -6.95
CA ASP A 139 -6.40 -4.76 -5.55
C ASP A 139 -7.69 -3.95 -5.41
N CYS A 140 -7.88 -2.95 -6.26
CA CYS A 140 -9.12 -2.19 -6.32
C CYS A 140 -10.30 -3.07 -6.76
N VAL A 141 -10.14 -3.88 -7.81
CA VAL A 141 -11.18 -4.82 -8.27
C VAL A 141 -11.60 -5.76 -7.14
N GLY A 142 -10.62 -6.43 -6.51
CA GLY A 142 -10.90 -7.36 -5.41
C GLY A 142 -11.54 -6.68 -4.20
N THR A 143 -11.20 -5.43 -3.92
CA THR A 143 -11.80 -4.63 -2.84
C THR A 143 -13.24 -4.23 -3.19
N CYS A 144 -13.51 -3.80 -4.43
CA CYS A 144 -14.86 -3.48 -4.90
C CYS A 144 -15.81 -4.68 -4.80
N ILE A 145 -15.34 -5.88 -5.19
CA ILE A 145 -16.12 -7.12 -5.07
C ILE A 145 -16.47 -7.39 -3.60
N ARG A 146 -15.52 -7.24 -2.68
CA ARG A 146 -15.74 -7.43 -1.23
C ARG A 146 -16.63 -6.38 -0.59
N HIS A 147 -16.70 -5.19 -1.17
CA HIS A 147 -17.68 -4.18 -0.78
C HIS A 147 -19.10 -4.51 -1.26
N GLY A 148 -19.27 -5.52 -2.14
CA GLY A 148 -20.57 -5.84 -2.73
C GLY A 148 -20.97 -4.89 -3.85
N CYS A 149 -20.04 -4.54 -4.75
CA CYS A 149 -20.36 -3.72 -5.91
C CYS A 149 -21.34 -4.45 -6.84
N LYS A 150 -22.13 -3.68 -7.58
CA LYS A 150 -23.07 -4.23 -8.58
C LYS A 150 -22.34 -4.75 -9.80
N SER A 151 -21.31 -4.05 -10.24
CA SER A 151 -20.37 -4.48 -11.28
C SER A 151 -19.04 -3.80 -11.10
N VAL A 152 -17.95 -4.42 -11.59
CA VAL A 152 -16.65 -3.79 -11.72
C VAL A 152 -16.04 -4.12 -13.08
N THR A 153 -15.59 -3.09 -13.78
CA THR A 153 -14.93 -3.20 -15.07
C THR A 153 -13.54 -2.61 -14.95
N GLN A 154 -12.51 -3.37 -15.33
CA GLN A 154 -11.13 -2.89 -15.37
C GLN A 154 -10.71 -2.59 -16.80
N LEU A 155 -10.16 -1.41 -17.03
CA LEU A 155 -9.66 -0.96 -18.34
C LEU A 155 -8.13 -0.98 -18.31
N GLU A 156 -7.55 -1.65 -19.31
CA GLU A 156 -6.10 -1.71 -19.51
C GLU A 156 -5.76 -1.32 -20.94
N MET A 157 -4.79 -0.41 -21.12
CA MET A 157 -4.37 0.02 -22.45
C MET A 157 -3.35 -0.92 -23.09
N MET A 158 -2.65 -1.75 -22.27
CA MET A 158 -1.70 -2.72 -22.79
C MET A 158 -2.41 -3.97 -23.28
N PRO A 159 -1.87 -4.66 -24.29
CA PRO A 159 -2.40 -5.97 -24.70
C PRO A 159 -2.45 -6.94 -23.53
N LYS A 160 -3.43 -7.87 -23.56
CA LYS A 160 -3.52 -8.93 -22.56
C LYS A 160 -2.17 -9.66 -22.45
N ALA A 161 -1.63 -9.73 -21.24
CA ALA A 161 -0.43 -10.53 -21.00
C ALA A 161 -0.70 -12.02 -21.26
N PRO A 162 0.30 -12.81 -21.64
CA PRO A 162 0.14 -14.25 -21.88
C PRO A 162 -0.27 -14.97 -20.60
N ASP A 163 -1.04 -16.03 -20.73
CA ASP A 163 -1.52 -16.83 -19.60
C ASP A 163 -0.39 -17.65 -18.96
N VAL A 164 0.69 -17.89 -19.70
CA VAL A 164 1.88 -18.62 -19.23
C VAL A 164 3.16 -17.81 -19.49
N ARG A 165 4.21 -18.11 -18.75
CA ARG A 165 5.53 -17.53 -18.99
C ARG A 165 6.02 -17.88 -20.40
N ARG A 166 6.56 -16.89 -21.10
CA ARG A 166 7.18 -17.09 -22.43
C ARG A 166 8.63 -17.57 -22.31
N ASP A 167 9.13 -18.27 -23.32
CA ASP A 167 10.53 -18.69 -23.39
C ASP A 167 11.50 -17.49 -23.44
N THR A 168 11.04 -16.35 -23.97
CA THR A 168 11.79 -15.08 -24.00
C THR A 168 11.90 -14.40 -22.64
N ASN A 169 11.20 -14.91 -21.63
CA ASN A 169 11.20 -14.40 -20.26
C ASN A 169 11.43 -15.57 -19.27
N PRO A 170 12.63 -16.20 -19.29
CA PRO A 170 12.92 -17.39 -18.48
C PRO A 170 13.09 -17.04 -16.99
N TRP A 171 13.01 -18.06 -16.14
CA TRP A 171 13.45 -17.92 -14.75
C TRP A 171 14.96 -17.53 -14.70
N PRO A 172 15.40 -16.63 -13.81
CA PRO A 172 14.71 -16.09 -12.63
C PRO A 172 14.02 -14.73 -12.86
N GLN A 173 13.83 -14.29 -14.06
CA GLN A 173 13.14 -13.04 -14.35
C GLN A 173 11.71 -13.07 -13.83
N TRP A 174 11.18 -11.89 -13.47
CA TRP A 174 9.77 -11.76 -13.07
C TRP A 174 8.85 -12.19 -14.22
N PRO A 175 7.83 -13.04 -13.98
CA PRO A 175 6.94 -13.50 -15.04
C PRO A 175 6.11 -12.34 -15.60
N LEU A 176 6.25 -12.07 -16.89
CA LEU A 176 5.40 -11.13 -17.63
C LEU A 176 4.14 -11.86 -18.12
N ALA A 177 3.44 -12.52 -17.23
CA ALA A 177 2.23 -13.28 -17.47
C ALA A 177 1.09 -12.78 -16.59
N VAL A 178 -0.13 -13.07 -16.95
CA VAL A 178 -1.32 -12.68 -16.15
C VAL A 178 -1.27 -13.34 -14.80
N SER A 179 -1.32 -12.53 -13.74
CA SER A 179 -1.43 -12.99 -12.37
C SER A 179 -2.85 -12.73 -11.84
N TYR A 180 -3.76 -13.64 -12.12
CA TYR A 180 -5.11 -13.63 -11.54
C TYR A 180 -5.19 -14.31 -10.17
N THR A 181 -4.07 -14.46 -9.50
CA THR A 181 -4.04 -15.12 -8.21
C THR A 181 -4.87 -14.35 -7.19
N HIS A 182 -5.95 -14.96 -6.71
CA HIS A 182 -6.71 -14.60 -5.50
C HIS A 182 -7.87 -13.59 -5.62
N LEU A 183 -8.52 -13.45 -6.76
CA LEU A 183 -9.82 -12.77 -6.85
C LEU A 183 -11.03 -13.69 -6.57
N ARG A 184 -10.81 -14.92 -6.07
CA ARG A 184 -11.86 -15.85 -5.68
C ARG A 184 -12.27 -15.68 -4.21
#